data_999bbd5be523ee8510c3f608d8f93b5d
#
_entry.id   999bbd5be523ee8510c3f608d8f93b5d
#
_cell.length_a   1.000
_cell.length_b   1.000
_cell.length_c   1.000
_cell.angle_alpha   90.00
_cell.angle_beta   90.00
_cell.angle_gamma   90.00
#
_symmetry.space_group_name_H-M   'P 1'
#
loop_
_entity.id
_entity.type
_entity.pdbx_description
1 polymer ?
#
loop_
_entity_poly.entity_id
_entity_poly.type
_entity_poly.pdbx_seq_one_letter_code
_entity_poly.pdbx_strand_id
1 'polypeptide(L)'
;MHAAGTDAAGSDTGDAPVRFDTKIAVLLRDDLEVWQRLNVTAFLVSGLGQRVPEVIGEPYADADGTGYLPMFRQPVLVYAGSKETLTVSHSRAVSRGLAVSVFTADLFATGNDRDNRAAVRAVRAADLDLVGLAVYGPRNAVDKVTKGARMHP
;
A
#
# COMPACT_ATOMS: atom_id res chain seq x y z
N MET A 1 -12.54 16.13 27.97
CA MET A 1 -12.08 16.03 27.67
C MET A 1 -11.17 15.92 27.16
N HIS A 2 -10.61 15.98 27.37
CA HIS A 2 -9.84 15.86 27.04
C HIS A 2 -8.71 16.05 26.73
N ALA A 3 -8.48 16.23 26.60
CA ALA A 3 -7.68 16.47 26.42
C ALA A 3 -6.63 16.19 26.33
N ALA A 4 -6.34 16.20 26.51
CA ALA A 4 -5.51 15.95 26.53
C ALA A 4 -4.69 15.61 25.75
N GLY A 5 -4.55 15.51 25.61
CA GLY A 5 -3.80 15.23 25.12
C GLY A 5 -2.98 15.55 24.35
N THR A 6 -2.81 15.78 24.36
CA THR A 6 -2.21 16.07 23.76
C THR A 6 -1.16 16.34 23.56
N ASP A 7 -0.96 16.54 23.95
CA ASP A 7 -0.05 16.85 23.80
C ASP A 7 0.89 16.42 23.44
N ALA A 8 0.83 16.11 23.65
CA ALA A 8 1.68 15.85 23.43
C ALA A 8 2.24 15.97 22.42
N ALA A 9 1.87 16.05 22.23
CA ALA A 9 2.33 16.09 21.33
C ALA A 9 3.15 16.85 20.90
N GLY A 10 2.95 17.25 21.13
CA GLY A 10 3.52 17.97 20.62
C GLY A 10 4.66 18.15 20.61
N SER A 11 4.75 17.91 20.98
CA SER A 11 5.68 18.14 21.09
C SER A 11 6.64 17.80 20.38
N ASP A 12 6.53 17.50 20.33
CA ASP A 12 7.35 17.26 19.89
C ASP A 12 8.00 17.93 19.11
N THR A 13 8.09 18.31 19.26
CA THR A 13 8.60 19.03 18.64
C THR A 13 9.12 19.00 17.48
N GLY A 14 8.82 19.14 16.84
CA GLY A 14 9.01 19.36 15.50
C GLY A 14 10.36 19.16 14.91
N ASP A 15 11.37 19.09 15.67
CA ASP A 15 12.73 18.97 15.16
C ASP A 15 13.18 17.53 14.98
N ALA A 16 12.57 16.60 15.69
CA ALA A 16 12.97 15.19 15.58
C ALA A 16 12.30 14.54 14.38
N PRO A 17 13.04 13.75 13.59
CA PRO A 17 12.41 12.99 12.52
C PRO A 17 11.40 12.01 13.07
N VAL A 18 10.29 11.87 12.38
CA VAL A 18 9.30 10.86 12.73
C VAL A 18 9.71 9.54 12.13
N ARG A 19 9.69 8.49 12.93
CA ARG A 19 10.01 7.14 12.50
C ARG A 19 8.82 6.24 12.71
N PHE A 20 8.68 5.25 11.82
CA PHE A 20 7.60 4.29 11.89
C PHE A 20 8.19 2.88 11.99
N ASP A 21 7.63 2.09 12.88
CA ASP A 21 8.02 0.68 13.03
C ASP A 21 7.39 -0.18 11.94
N THR A 22 6.42 0.36 11.23
CA THR A 22 5.72 -0.32 10.15
C THR A 22 6.05 0.34 8.82
N LYS A 23 5.75 -0.37 7.74
CA LYS A 23 6.06 0.10 6.40
C LYS A 23 4.92 -0.24 5.45
N ILE A 24 4.59 0.71 4.59
CA ILE A 24 3.67 0.49 3.46
C ILE A 24 4.53 0.41 2.21
N ALA A 25 4.43 -0.67 1.47
CA ALA A 25 5.15 -0.82 0.22
C ALA A 25 4.19 -1.24 -0.90
N VAL A 26 4.39 -0.64 -2.07
CA VAL A 26 3.69 -1.00 -3.30
C VAL A 26 4.74 -1.53 -4.27
N LEU A 27 4.46 -2.69 -4.87
CA LEU A 27 5.33 -3.26 -5.90
C LEU A 27 4.56 -3.29 -7.20
N LEU A 28 5.15 -2.72 -8.25
CA LEU A 28 4.55 -2.67 -9.58
C LEU A 28 5.43 -3.43 -10.56
N ARG A 29 4.78 -4.15 -11.49
CA ARG A 29 5.52 -4.80 -12.57
C ARG A 29 6.13 -3.72 -13.46
N ASP A 30 7.36 -3.93 -13.87
CA ASP A 30 8.16 -2.89 -14.53
C ASP A 30 7.82 -2.67 -15.99
N ASP A 31 6.92 -3.47 -16.57
CA ASP A 31 6.48 -3.35 -17.96
C ASP A 31 5.11 -2.66 -18.13
N LEU A 32 4.59 -2.06 -17.08
CA LEU A 32 3.29 -1.37 -17.15
C LEU A 32 3.41 0.00 -17.82
N GLU A 33 2.32 0.39 -18.49
CA GLU A 33 2.16 1.78 -18.97
C GLU A 33 2.06 2.73 -17.78
N VAL A 34 2.37 4.00 -17.99
CA VAL A 34 2.35 4.98 -16.90
C VAL A 34 0.97 5.05 -16.25
N TRP A 35 -0.10 5.13 -17.06
CA TRP A 35 -1.45 5.23 -16.49
C TRP A 35 -1.82 3.99 -15.69
N GLN A 36 -1.32 2.82 -16.10
CA GLN A 36 -1.55 1.57 -15.37
C GLN A 36 -0.89 1.60 -14.00
N ARG A 37 0.35 2.10 -13.93
CA ARG A 37 1.07 2.22 -12.66
C ARG A 37 0.32 3.11 -11.66
N LEU A 38 -0.19 4.22 -12.16
CA LEU A 38 -0.93 5.16 -11.32
C LEU A 38 -2.25 4.55 -10.86
N ASN A 39 -2.98 3.93 -11.78
CA ASN A 39 -4.27 3.33 -11.49
C ASN A 39 -4.14 2.15 -10.52
N VAL A 40 -3.19 1.26 -10.78
CA VAL A 40 -2.95 0.09 -9.94
C VAL A 40 -2.57 0.51 -8.53
N THR A 41 -1.69 1.50 -8.40
CA THR A 41 -1.28 2.00 -7.08
C THR A 41 -2.48 2.52 -6.28
N ALA A 42 -3.35 3.30 -6.94
CA ALA A 42 -4.54 3.85 -6.28
C ALA A 42 -5.45 2.73 -5.76
N PHE A 43 -5.69 1.71 -6.58
CA PHE A 43 -6.53 0.59 -6.16
C PHE A 43 -5.90 -0.20 -5.02
N LEU A 44 -4.61 -0.49 -5.12
CA LEU A 44 -3.92 -1.31 -4.13
C LEU A 44 -3.95 -0.69 -2.73
N VAL A 45 -3.66 0.61 -2.63
CA VAL A 45 -3.60 1.24 -1.32
C VAL A 45 -4.98 1.47 -0.71
N SER A 46 -6.04 1.46 -1.52
CA SER A 46 -7.40 1.64 -1.00
C SER A 46 -7.76 0.52 -0.01
N GLY A 47 -7.32 -0.70 -0.28
CA GLY A 47 -7.57 -1.82 0.62
C GLY A 47 -6.82 -1.69 1.94
N LEU A 48 -5.60 -1.19 1.89
CA LEU A 48 -4.84 -0.95 3.12
C LEU A 48 -5.47 0.15 3.96
N GLY A 49 -5.92 1.22 3.32
CA GLY A 49 -6.56 2.33 4.03
C GLY A 49 -7.82 1.90 4.77
N GLN A 50 -8.59 1.00 4.18
CA GLN A 50 -9.81 0.50 4.79
C GLN A 50 -9.51 -0.52 5.89
N ARG A 51 -8.57 -1.44 5.66
CA ARG A 51 -8.34 -2.57 6.56
C ARG A 51 -7.44 -2.23 7.73
N VAL A 52 -6.54 -1.24 7.56
CA VAL A 52 -5.53 -0.87 8.57
C VAL A 52 -5.76 0.57 8.96
N PRO A 53 -6.76 0.85 9.84
CA PRO A 53 -7.13 2.24 10.17
C PRO A 53 -5.98 3.08 10.74
N GLU A 54 -5.03 2.45 11.40
CA GLU A 54 -3.91 3.16 12.02
C GLU A 54 -2.96 3.83 11.03
N VAL A 55 -3.05 3.50 9.72
CA VAL A 55 -2.23 4.17 8.72
C VAL A 55 -2.83 5.50 8.25
N ILE A 56 -4.07 5.79 8.62
CA ILE A 56 -4.76 7.01 8.21
C ILE A 56 -4.55 8.07 9.27
N GLY A 57 -4.16 9.26 8.82
CA GLY A 57 -3.90 10.39 9.71
C GLY A 57 -5.14 11.22 9.98
N GLU A 58 -4.91 12.46 10.39
CA GLU A 58 -5.97 13.40 10.72
C GLU A 58 -6.44 14.13 9.46
N PRO A 59 -7.68 14.63 9.46
CA PRO A 59 -8.15 15.47 8.35
C PRO A 59 -7.26 16.70 8.16
N TYR A 60 -7.21 17.15 6.91
CA TYR A 60 -6.44 18.35 6.57
C TYR A 60 -7.34 19.58 6.56
N ALA A 61 -6.74 20.74 6.80
CA ALA A 61 -7.41 22.01 6.63
C ALA A 61 -6.42 23.02 6.07
N ASP A 62 -6.91 23.92 5.21
CA ASP A 62 -6.08 25.00 4.70
C ASP A 62 -6.17 26.24 5.61
N ALA A 63 -5.50 27.31 5.22
CA ALA A 63 -5.44 28.52 6.03
C ALA A 63 -6.81 29.22 6.16
N ASP A 64 -7.73 28.94 5.25
CA ASP A 64 -9.09 29.48 5.30
C ASP A 64 -10.04 28.62 6.12
N GLY A 65 -9.56 27.49 6.63
CA GLY A 65 -10.40 26.58 7.42
C GLY A 65 -11.21 25.60 6.58
N THR A 66 -10.96 25.52 5.26
CA THR A 66 -11.59 24.50 4.42
C THR A 66 -11.06 23.13 4.82
N GLY A 67 -11.95 22.18 5.05
CA GLY A 67 -11.58 20.83 5.47
C GLY A 67 -11.41 19.89 4.31
N TYR A 68 -10.44 18.99 4.43
CA TYR A 68 -10.14 17.96 3.43
C TYR A 68 -10.00 16.61 4.11
N LEU A 69 -10.12 15.56 3.31
CA LEU A 69 -10.02 14.19 3.82
C LEU A 69 -8.63 13.88 4.39
N PRO A 70 -8.56 13.00 5.37
CA PRO A 70 -7.28 12.49 5.84
C PRO A 70 -6.63 11.62 4.76
N MET A 71 -5.33 11.50 4.85
CA MET A 71 -4.54 10.63 4.00
C MET A 71 -3.63 9.77 4.88
N PHE A 72 -2.80 8.97 4.26
CA PHE A 72 -1.85 8.16 5.03
C PHE A 72 -0.97 9.06 5.88
N ARG A 73 -0.71 8.64 7.12
CA ARG A 73 0.16 9.37 8.04
C ARG A 73 1.63 8.96 7.93
N GLN A 74 1.95 8.05 7.03
CA GLN A 74 3.30 7.57 6.82
C GLN A 74 3.57 7.40 5.33
N PRO A 75 4.86 7.37 4.93
CA PRO A 75 5.19 7.25 3.51
C PRO A 75 4.68 5.96 2.89
N VAL A 76 4.41 6.03 1.59
CA VAL A 76 4.17 4.86 0.75
C VAL A 76 5.38 4.70 -0.15
N LEU A 77 6.09 3.60 -0.01
CA LEU A 77 7.29 3.34 -0.81
C LEU A 77 6.90 2.49 -2.01
N VAL A 78 7.24 2.97 -3.20
CA VAL A 78 6.86 2.29 -4.44
C VAL A 78 8.11 1.65 -5.06
N TYR A 79 7.97 0.37 -5.36
CA TYR A 79 9.04 -0.45 -5.94
C TYR A 79 8.61 -0.95 -7.31
N ALA A 80 9.60 -1.30 -8.12
CA ALA A 80 9.37 -1.93 -9.42
C ALA A 80 10.12 -3.25 -9.47
N GLY A 81 9.58 -4.21 -10.18
CA GLY A 81 10.22 -5.50 -10.35
C GLY A 81 9.61 -6.27 -11.50
N SER A 82 10.25 -7.40 -11.82
CA SER A 82 9.77 -8.30 -12.85
C SER A 82 8.53 -9.06 -12.37
N LYS A 83 7.85 -9.72 -13.31
CA LYS A 83 6.74 -10.61 -12.99
C LYS A 83 7.15 -11.65 -11.95
N GLU A 84 8.33 -12.24 -12.12
CA GLU A 84 8.84 -13.25 -11.19
C GLU A 84 9.09 -12.67 -9.81
N THR A 85 9.61 -11.47 -9.74
CA THR A 85 9.82 -10.78 -8.46
C THR A 85 8.50 -10.58 -7.72
N LEU A 86 7.47 -10.16 -8.43
CA LEU A 86 6.17 -9.96 -7.79
C LEU A 86 5.59 -11.28 -7.28
N THR A 87 5.72 -12.35 -8.04
CA THR A 87 5.24 -13.67 -7.61
C THR A 87 5.95 -14.11 -6.32
N VAL A 88 7.25 -13.93 -6.24
CA VAL A 88 8.04 -14.28 -5.06
C VAL A 88 7.64 -13.40 -3.87
N SER A 89 7.51 -12.09 -4.11
CA SER A 89 7.11 -11.15 -3.05
C SER A 89 5.72 -11.47 -2.51
N HIS A 90 4.79 -11.82 -3.38
CA HIS A 90 3.45 -12.24 -2.98
C HIS A 90 3.52 -13.45 -2.05
N SER A 91 4.25 -14.47 -2.43
CA SER A 91 4.40 -15.66 -1.63
C SER A 91 4.99 -15.35 -0.25
N ARG A 92 6.00 -14.47 -0.21
CA ARG A 92 6.62 -14.05 1.05
C ARG A 92 5.64 -13.32 1.96
N ALA A 93 4.83 -12.43 1.39
CA ALA A 93 3.86 -11.64 2.15
C ALA A 93 2.77 -12.55 2.74
N VAL A 94 2.24 -13.45 1.94
CA VAL A 94 1.19 -14.36 2.38
C VAL A 94 1.71 -15.29 3.48
N SER A 95 2.91 -15.86 3.29
CA SER A 95 3.46 -16.79 4.28
C SER A 95 3.77 -16.11 5.62
N ARG A 96 3.98 -14.80 5.61
CA ARG A 96 4.21 -14.02 6.83
C ARG A 96 2.93 -13.48 7.46
N GLY A 97 1.78 -13.72 6.84
CA GLY A 97 0.50 -13.23 7.36
C GLY A 97 0.34 -11.72 7.31
N LEU A 98 1.03 -11.04 6.41
CA LEU A 98 0.93 -9.59 6.30
C LEU A 98 -0.36 -9.19 5.57
N ALA A 99 -0.82 -7.96 5.80
CA ALA A 99 -1.92 -7.39 5.04
C ALA A 99 -1.45 -7.16 3.60
N VAL A 100 -2.16 -7.75 2.63
CA VAL A 100 -1.76 -7.71 1.21
C VAL A 100 -2.98 -7.40 0.37
N SER A 101 -2.81 -6.46 -0.59
CA SER A 101 -3.76 -6.30 -1.68
C SER A 101 -3.07 -6.66 -2.99
N VAL A 102 -3.83 -7.16 -3.96
CA VAL A 102 -3.28 -7.64 -5.23
C VAL A 102 -4.05 -7.04 -6.40
N PHE A 103 -3.35 -6.87 -7.51
CA PHE A 103 -3.93 -6.45 -8.79
C PHE A 103 -3.36 -7.35 -9.86
N THR A 104 -4.23 -8.10 -10.53
CA THR A 104 -3.82 -9.00 -11.61
C THR A 104 -4.10 -8.37 -12.96
N ALA A 105 -3.45 -8.87 -14.01
CA ALA A 105 -3.64 -8.35 -15.36
C ALA A 105 -5.10 -8.45 -15.81
N ASP A 106 -5.82 -9.47 -15.35
CA ASP A 106 -7.22 -9.65 -15.71
C ASP A 106 -8.11 -8.48 -15.28
N LEU A 107 -7.72 -7.77 -14.23
CA LEU A 107 -8.53 -6.66 -13.71
C LEU A 107 -8.56 -5.46 -14.64
N PHE A 108 -7.64 -5.35 -15.59
CA PHE A 108 -7.71 -4.29 -16.60
C PHE A 108 -8.89 -4.49 -17.56
N ALA A 109 -9.42 -5.71 -17.65
CA ALA A 109 -10.52 -6.03 -18.56
C ALA A 109 -11.89 -6.06 -17.86
N THR A 110 -11.93 -5.80 -16.56
CA THR A 110 -13.20 -5.77 -15.82
C THR A 110 -13.66 -4.32 -15.63
N GLY A 111 -14.91 -4.16 -15.21
CA GLY A 111 -15.47 -2.82 -15.01
C GLY A 111 -16.07 -2.58 -13.63
N ASN A 112 -15.95 -3.54 -12.71
CA ASN A 112 -16.55 -3.41 -11.39
C ASN A 112 -15.90 -4.38 -10.40
N ASP A 113 -16.14 -4.12 -9.12
CA ASP A 113 -15.52 -4.84 -8.02
C ASP A 113 -15.93 -6.31 -7.97
N ARG A 114 -17.21 -6.61 -8.26
CA ARG A 114 -17.68 -8.00 -8.25
C ARG A 114 -16.91 -8.85 -9.27
N ASP A 115 -16.75 -8.32 -10.48
CA ASP A 115 -16.04 -9.04 -11.54
C ASP A 115 -14.55 -9.13 -11.25
N ASN A 116 -13.99 -8.12 -10.58
CA ASN A 116 -12.60 -8.17 -10.10
C ASN A 116 -12.39 -9.36 -9.17
N ARG A 117 -13.26 -9.49 -8.17
CA ARG A 117 -13.13 -10.59 -7.21
C ARG A 117 -13.32 -11.94 -7.89
N ALA A 118 -14.23 -12.03 -8.85
CA ALA A 118 -14.45 -13.27 -9.58
C ALA A 118 -13.21 -13.67 -10.39
N ALA A 119 -12.56 -12.69 -11.04
CA ALA A 119 -11.36 -12.95 -11.83
C ALA A 119 -10.21 -13.47 -10.96
N VAL A 120 -10.03 -12.90 -9.78
CA VAL A 120 -8.97 -13.36 -8.87
C VAL A 120 -9.31 -14.73 -8.30
N ARG A 121 -10.57 -14.95 -7.94
CA ARG A 121 -11.01 -16.23 -7.37
C ARG A 121 -10.83 -17.40 -8.34
N ALA A 122 -10.86 -17.13 -9.63
CA ALA A 122 -10.76 -18.19 -10.66
C ALA A 122 -9.35 -18.73 -10.82
N VAL A 123 -8.35 -18.13 -10.18
CA VAL A 123 -6.93 -18.49 -10.39
C VAL A 123 -6.30 -18.85 -9.05
N ARG A 124 -5.51 -19.90 -9.02
CA ARG A 124 -4.79 -20.30 -7.81
C ARG A 124 -3.71 -19.27 -7.49
N ALA A 125 -3.40 -19.14 -6.21
CA ALA A 125 -2.46 -18.12 -5.74
C ALA A 125 -1.13 -18.14 -6.49
N ALA A 126 -0.58 -19.34 -6.73
CA ALA A 126 0.72 -19.47 -7.40
C ALA A 126 0.68 -19.10 -8.87
N ASP A 127 -0.51 -19.04 -9.46
CA ASP A 127 -0.68 -18.79 -10.91
C ASP A 127 -1.22 -17.38 -11.20
N LEU A 128 -1.40 -16.54 -10.19
CA LEU A 128 -1.88 -15.18 -10.40
C LEU A 128 -0.91 -14.40 -11.27
N ASP A 129 -1.45 -13.72 -12.28
CA ASP A 129 -0.67 -12.85 -13.16
C ASP A 129 -0.61 -11.46 -12.52
N LEU A 130 0.27 -11.30 -11.55
CA LEU A 130 0.34 -10.10 -10.73
C LEU A 130 0.99 -8.95 -11.51
N VAL A 131 0.31 -7.81 -11.57
CA VAL A 131 0.88 -6.57 -12.08
C VAL A 131 1.20 -5.61 -10.94
N GLY A 132 0.67 -5.86 -9.76
CA GLY A 132 1.00 -5.08 -8.57
C GLY A 132 0.52 -5.75 -7.31
N LEU A 133 1.16 -5.38 -6.21
CA LEU A 133 0.70 -5.73 -4.88
C LEU A 133 1.09 -4.63 -3.90
N ALA A 134 0.33 -4.50 -2.83
CA ALA A 134 0.68 -3.62 -1.74
C ALA A 134 0.70 -4.43 -0.45
N VAL A 135 1.60 -4.08 0.44
CA VAL A 135 1.81 -4.82 1.67
C VAL A 135 2.06 -3.85 2.81
N TYR A 136 1.54 -4.21 3.98
CA TYR A 136 1.74 -3.45 5.21
C TYR A 136 2.10 -4.41 6.33
N GLY A 137 3.04 -4.00 7.15
CA GLY A 137 3.41 -4.78 8.34
C GLY A 137 4.66 -4.21 8.99
N PRO A 138 5.24 -4.96 9.92
CA PRO A 138 6.50 -4.54 10.53
C PRO A 138 7.56 -4.28 9.47
N ARG A 139 8.36 -3.23 9.68
CA ARG A 139 9.33 -2.77 8.69
C ARG A 139 10.23 -3.91 8.20
N ASN A 140 10.78 -4.70 9.12
CA ASN A 140 11.71 -5.75 8.74
C ASN A 140 11.02 -6.85 7.90
N ALA A 141 9.77 -7.15 8.20
CA ALA A 141 9.01 -8.13 7.43
C ALA A 141 8.73 -7.63 6.02
N VAL A 142 8.34 -6.35 5.90
CA VAL A 142 8.08 -5.74 4.58
C VAL A 142 9.37 -5.67 3.77
N ASP A 143 10.50 -5.34 4.39
CA ASP A 143 11.79 -5.31 3.71
C ASP A 143 12.16 -6.67 3.13
N LYS A 144 11.84 -7.75 3.82
CA LYS A 144 12.06 -9.10 3.30
C LYS A 144 11.16 -9.42 2.11
N VAL A 145 9.92 -8.92 2.15
CA VAL A 145 8.97 -9.11 1.05
C VAL A 145 9.47 -8.40 -0.21
N THR A 146 9.98 -7.19 -0.08
CA THR A 146 10.39 -6.38 -1.24
C THR A 146 11.78 -6.71 -1.78
N LYS A 147 12.49 -7.63 -1.14
CA LYS A 147 13.83 -8.01 -1.59
C LYS A 147 13.77 -8.53 -3.03
N GLY A 148 14.65 -8.00 -3.87
CA GLY A 148 14.67 -8.32 -5.31
C GLY A 148 13.99 -7.26 -6.17
N ALA A 149 13.20 -6.40 -5.57
CA ALA A 149 12.63 -5.24 -6.24
C ALA A 149 13.55 -4.03 -6.04
N ARG A 150 13.37 -3.02 -6.89
CA ARG A 150 14.11 -1.76 -6.78
C ARG A 150 13.14 -0.61 -6.58
N MET A 151 13.65 0.50 -6.01
CA MET A 151 12.81 1.69 -5.89
C MET A 151 12.36 2.12 -7.29
N HIS A 152 11.08 2.51 -7.40
CA HIS A 152 10.52 3.00 -8.66
C HIS A 152 11.19 4.35 -9.00
N PRO A 153 11.70 4.52 -10.23
CA PRO A 153 12.35 5.78 -10.63
C PRO A 153 11.41 6.97 -10.68
#